data_771dd7411c92c49b779bf957ea1f0128
#
_entry.id   771dd7411c92c49b779bf957ea1f0128
#
_cell.length_a   1.000
_cell.length_b   1.000
_cell.length_c   1.000
_cell.angle_alpha   90.00
_cell.angle_beta   90.00
_cell.angle_gamma   90.00
#
_symmetry.space_group_name_H-M   'P 1'
#
loop_
_entity.id
_entity.type
_entity.pdbx_description
1 polymer ?
#
loop_
_entity_poly.entity_id
_entity_poly.type
_entity_poly.pdbx_seq_one_letter_code
_entity_poly.pdbx_strand_id
1 'polypeptide(L)'
;MNDLFDWQSIRRDFPITERVAYLNSAAAGPLPRTVAEAATMFYRQMMEEGDARWEAWLERREMVRRCIAELINAEPDEIAFTINTSSGMNLIADALEDRGEVISCALEFPVSTVTWIHRGVRVHLIEPRGGEVSAEDIRRAMNERTGVISLSHVQYSNGFRADLEAVGEDKGRHLLVVNASQSAGAFRIDVKRMKIDALCSTGHKWMLAGYGAGFVYLSRELLAETRARAIGWMSMREPFEMSNRDASGLRVDAAARAELGCPHFAGIFALGAAVEYQLKLGTSQIEQRALTLNRRLTSRLIEEGWKVLSPLRDERQRSAETLVATENPARTVSELAARGVAVTEKPQGIRVATHFFNNEEDIERLIVAMRETK
;
A
#
# COMPACT_ATOMS: atom_id res chain seq x y z
N MET A 1 16.44 16.01 18.93
CA MET A 1 15.01 15.67 19.14
C MET A 1 14.99 14.38 19.93
N ASN A 2 14.40 14.39 21.15
CA ASN A 2 14.21 13.13 21.88
C ASN A 2 13.24 12.28 21.04
N ASP A 3 13.71 11.13 20.55
CA ASP A 3 12.84 10.14 19.93
C ASP A 3 11.80 9.71 20.97
N LEU A 4 10.52 9.90 20.67
CA LEU A 4 9.39 9.47 21.52
C LEU A 4 9.35 7.95 21.70
N PHE A 5 10.09 7.20 20.86
CA PHE A 5 10.12 5.75 20.83
C PHE A 5 11.55 5.22 20.88
N ASP A 6 11.74 4.13 21.62
CA ASP A 6 12.94 3.29 21.54
C ASP A 6 12.87 2.41 20.29
N TRP A 7 13.31 2.95 19.15
CA TRP A 7 13.33 2.23 17.86
C TRP A 7 14.16 0.94 17.91
N GLN A 8 15.15 0.88 18.79
CA GLN A 8 15.94 -0.33 18.97
C GLN A 8 15.14 -1.44 19.67
N SER A 9 14.30 -1.09 20.63
CA SER A 9 13.35 -2.04 21.23
C SER A 9 12.32 -2.52 20.22
N ILE A 10 11.73 -1.61 19.43
CA ILE A 10 10.79 -1.92 18.38
C ILE A 10 11.40 -2.86 17.33
N ARG A 11 12.68 -2.64 16.94
CA ARG A 11 13.39 -3.50 15.99
C ARG A 11 13.47 -4.97 16.44
N ARG A 12 13.49 -5.26 17.73
CA ARG A 12 13.52 -6.64 18.27
C ARG A 12 12.26 -7.45 17.96
N ASP A 13 11.15 -6.79 17.60
CA ASP A 13 9.94 -7.46 17.13
C ASP A 13 10.11 -8.06 15.72
N PHE A 14 11.20 -7.74 15.03
CA PHE A 14 11.51 -8.19 13.66
C PHE A 14 12.74 -9.12 13.65
N PRO A 15 12.62 -10.43 13.90
CA PRO A 15 13.76 -11.33 14.06
C PRO A 15 14.72 -11.41 12.88
N ILE A 16 14.24 -11.15 11.67
CA ILE A 16 15.09 -11.13 10.46
C ILE A 16 16.21 -10.11 10.55
N THR A 17 15.98 -9.00 11.27
CA THR A 17 16.93 -7.87 11.39
C THR A 17 18.19 -8.23 12.19
N GLU A 18 18.18 -9.32 12.94
CA GLU A 18 19.36 -9.84 13.64
C GLU A 18 20.43 -10.37 12.65
N ARG A 19 20.01 -10.81 11.48
CA ARG A 19 20.88 -11.47 10.49
C ARG A 19 21.03 -10.68 9.20
N VAL A 20 19.98 -9.98 8.79
CA VAL A 20 19.88 -9.33 7.48
C VAL A 20 19.61 -7.84 7.65
N ALA A 21 20.37 -7.00 6.96
CA ALA A 21 19.97 -5.62 6.69
C ALA A 21 18.80 -5.64 5.69
N TYR A 22 17.56 -5.72 6.23
CA TYR A 22 16.37 -5.92 5.43
C TYR A 22 15.85 -4.59 4.88
N LEU A 23 16.28 -4.21 3.69
CA LEU A 23 15.98 -2.95 3.01
C LEU A 23 15.05 -3.19 1.81
N ASN A 24 14.00 -4.04 1.99
CA ASN A 24 13.18 -4.55 0.90
C ASN A 24 11.67 -4.50 1.15
N SER A 25 11.18 -3.66 2.07
CA SER A 25 9.74 -3.54 2.41
C SER A 25 8.87 -3.16 1.22
N ALA A 26 9.42 -2.48 0.23
CA ALA A 26 8.72 -2.13 -1.01
C ALA A 26 8.36 -3.34 -1.89
N ALA A 27 9.05 -4.49 -1.74
CA ALA A 27 8.67 -5.77 -2.35
C ALA A 27 7.78 -6.58 -1.40
N ALA A 28 8.29 -6.85 -0.19
CA ALA A 28 7.55 -7.47 0.91
C ALA A 28 8.16 -7.03 2.24
N GLY A 29 7.36 -6.63 3.21
CA GLY A 29 7.79 -6.29 4.56
C GLY A 29 7.92 -7.55 5.44
N PRO A 30 8.88 -7.59 6.37
CA PRO A 30 8.97 -8.68 7.33
C PRO A 30 7.84 -8.56 8.35
N LEU A 31 7.37 -9.72 8.85
CA LEU A 31 6.34 -9.72 9.89
C LEU A 31 6.95 -9.42 11.27
N PRO A 32 6.38 -8.51 12.05
CA PRO A 32 6.64 -8.48 13.48
C PRO A 32 6.01 -9.70 14.17
N ARG A 33 6.56 -10.11 15.33
CA ARG A 33 6.11 -11.30 16.06
C ARG A 33 4.60 -11.29 16.33
N THR A 34 4.06 -10.18 16.78
CA THR A 34 2.63 -10.04 17.11
C THR A 34 1.72 -10.29 15.92
N VAL A 35 2.13 -9.93 14.73
CA VAL A 35 1.38 -10.16 13.48
C VAL A 35 1.39 -11.65 13.11
N ALA A 36 2.56 -12.29 13.20
CA ALA A 36 2.67 -13.73 12.97
C ALA A 36 1.83 -14.54 13.98
N GLU A 37 1.83 -14.13 15.24
CA GLU A 37 1.04 -14.73 16.32
C GLU A 37 -0.47 -14.60 16.05
N ALA A 38 -0.95 -13.46 15.58
CA ALA A 38 -2.37 -13.25 15.27
C ALA A 38 -2.89 -14.21 14.18
N ALA A 39 -2.11 -14.41 13.10
CA ALA A 39 -2.45 -15.40 12.06
C ALA A 39 -2.41 -16.83 12.60
N THR A 40 -1.38 -17.17 13.40
CA THR A 40 -1.20 -18.49 13.99
C THR A 40 -2.32 -18.81 14.98
N MET A 41 -2.77 -17.82 15.76
CA MET A 41 -3.86 -17.98 16.71
C MET A 41 -5.16 -18.40 16.00
N PHE A 42 -5.49 -17.81 14.86
CA PHE A 42 -6.66 -18.24 14.08
C PHE A 42 -6.58 -19.73 13.70
N TYR A 43 -5.44 -20.17 13.12
CA TYR A 43 -5.28 -21.57 12.72
C TYR A 43 -5.30 -22.52 13.92
N ARG A 44 -4.77 -22.12 15.07
CA ARG A 44 -4.85 -22.91 16.31
C ARG A 44 -6.29 -23.06 16.77
N GLN A 45 -7.07 -21.97 16.83
CA GLN A 45 -8.49 -22.01 17.16
C GLN A 45 -9.27 -22.92 16.20
N MET A 46 -9.00 -22.79 14.89
CA MET A 46 -9.63 -23.64 13.88
C MET A 46 -9.29 -25.12 14.05
N MET A 47 -8.05 -25.43 14.43
CA MET A 47 -7.60 -26.80 14.69
C MET A 47 -8.23 -27.41 15.97
N GLU A 48 -8.36 -26.61 17.03
CA GLU A 48 -8.81 -27.09 18.35
C GLU A 48 -10.33 -27.07 18.51
N GLU A 49 -11.04 -26.14 17.87
CA GLU A 49 -12.45 -25.84 18.11
C GLU A 49 -13.30 -25.85 16.81
N GLY A 50 -12.69 -26.07 15.64
CA GLY A 50 -13.39 -25.95 14.35
C GLY A 50 -13.88 -24.51 14.13
N ASP A 51 -15.15 -24.36 13.75
CA ASP A 51 -15.77 -23.04 13.49
C ASP A 51 -16.58 -22.50 14.69
N ALA A 52 -16.43 -23.08 15.87
CA ALA A 52 -17.19 -22.68 17.06
C ALA A 52 -17.00 -21.20 17.46
N ARG A 53 -15.94 -20.55 16.95
CA ARG A 53 -15.65 -19.12 17.18
C ARG A 53 -16.06 -18.21 16.03
N TRP A 54 -16.87 -18.68 15.11
CA TRP A 54 -17.25 -17.94 13.90
C TRP A 54 -17.70 -16.51 14.16
N GLU A 55 -18.59 -16.31 15.14
CA GLU A 55 -19.12 -14.99 15.49
C GLU A 55 -18.04 -14.06 16.07
N ALA A 56 -17.20 -14.59 16.97
CA ALA A 56 -16.06 -13.84 17.50
C ALA A 56 -15.04 -13.44 16.40
N TRP A 57 -14.87 -14.29 15.39
CA TRP A 57 -14.03 -13.96 14.25
C TRP A 57 -14.64 -12.87 13.37
N LEU A 58 -15.98 -12.86 13.19
CA LEU A 58 -16.69 -11.77 12.51
C LEU A 58 -16.58 -10.46 13.29
N GLU A 59 -16.73 -10.48 14.60
CA GLU A 59 -16.52 -9.31 15.47
C GLU A 59 -15.10 -8.77 15.34
N ARG A 60 -14.10 -9.64 15.38
CA ARG A 60 -12.70 -9.27 15.19
C ARG A 60 -12.47 -8.65 13.80
N ARG A 61 -13.06 -9.21 12.75
CA ARG A 61 -13.03 -8.63 11.39
C ARG A 61 -13.54 -7.19 11.38
N GLU A 62 -14.67 -6.92 12.05
CA GLU A 62 -15.22 -5.57 12.12
C GLU A 62 -14.34 -4.61 12.96
N MET A 63 -13.66 -5.11 14.00
CA MET A 63 -12.65 -4.32 14.71
C MET A 63 -11.49 -3.93 13.78
N VAL A 64 -10.99 -4.87 12.98
CA VAL A 64 -9.92 -4.62 12.00
C VAL A 64 -10.37 -3.57 10.96
N ARG A 65 -11.62 -3.64 10.50
CA ARG A 65 -12.22 -2.64 9.59
C ARG A 65 -12.16 -1.24 10.18
N ARG A 66 -12.55 -1.10 11.47
CA ARG A 66 -12.46 0.19 12.18
C ARG A 66 -11.02 0.70 12.29
N CYS A 67 -10.06 -0.17 12.59
CA CYS A 67 -8.65 0.22 12.65
C CYS A 67 -8.10 0.68 11.28
N ILE A 68 -8.50 0.03 10.18
CA ILE A 68 -8.13 0.48 8.84
C ILE A 68 -8.75 1.84 8.52
N ALA A 69 -10.02 2.04 8.85
CA ALA A 69 -10.70 3.32 8.68
C ALA A 69 -9.98 4.44 9.45
N GLU A 70 -9.61 4.21 10.72
CA GLU A 70 -8.81 5.13 11.53
C GLU A 70 -7.44 5.44 10.87
N LEU A 71 -6.77 4.41 10.35
CA LEU A 71 -5.43 4.56 9.73
C LEU A 71 -5.43 5.57 8.57
N ILE A 72 -6.53 5.67 7.81
CA ILE A 72 -6.63 6.53 6.62
C ILE A 72 -7.64 7.67 6.74
N ASN A 73 -8.20 7.92 7.93
CA ASN A 73 -9.24 8.91 8.21
C ASN A 73 -10.54 8.69 7.39
N ALA A 74 -10.99 7.43 7.30
CA ALA A 74 -12.24 7.01 6.66
C ALA A 74 -13.30 6.60 7.69
N GLU A 75 -14.53 6.31 7.22
CA GLU A 75 -15.56 5.64 8.02
C GLU A 75 -15.49 4.10 7.79
N PRO A 76 -15.86 3.27 8.77
CA PRO A 76 -15.77 1.81 8.63
C PRO A 76 -16.61 1.25 7.47
N ASP A 77 -17.75 1.82 7.15
CA ASP A 77 -18.62 1.39 6.05
C ASP A 77 -18.04 1.72 4.65
N GLU A 78 -17.00 2.57 4.59
CA GLU A 78 -16.25 2.88 3.38
C GLU A 78 -15.13 1.86 3.08
N ILE A 79 -14.89 0.88 3.97
CA ILE A 79 -13.79 -0.09 3.86
C ILE A 79 -14.33 -1.49 3.50
N ALA A 80 -13.68 -2.15 2.54
CA ALA A 80 -13.85 -3.59 2.29
C ALA A 80 -12.50 -4.31 2.25
N PHE A 81 -12.49 -5.57 2.70
CA PHE A 81 -11.31 -6.41 2.62
C PHE A 81 -11.10 -6.96 1.21
N THR A 82 -9.84 -7.04 0.82
CA THR A 82 -9.40 -7.67 -0.42
C THR A 82 -8.22 -8.59 -0.15
N ILE A 83 -7.85 -9.44 -1.10
CA ILE A 83 -6.69 -10.32 -0.93
C ILE A 83 -5.38 -9.63 -1.33
N ASN A 84 -5.44 -8.60 -2.16
CA ASN A 84 -4.29 -7.80 -2.62
C ASN A 84 -4.76 -6.57 -3.42
N THR A 85 -3.82 -5.71 -3.80
CA THR A 85 -4.09 -4.53 -4.63
C THR A 85 -4.73 -4.87 -5.98
N SER A 86 -4.36 -5.99 -6.61
CA SER A 86 -4.92 -6.34 -7.92
C SER A 86 -6.41 -6.61 -7.84
N SER A 87 -6.88 -7.31 -6.78
CA SER A 87 -8.32 -7.47 -6.54
C SER A 87 -9.00 -6.13 -6.27
N GLY A 88 -8.37 -5.26 -5.46
CA GLY A 88 -8.90 -3.92 -5.15
C GLY A 88 -9.02 -3.04 -6.39
N MET A 89 -7.97 -2.97 -7.23
CA MET A 89 -8.00 -2.19 -8.47
C MET A 89 -9.05 -2.71 -9.47
N ASN A 90 -9.21 -4.04 -9.59
CA ASN A 90 -10.26 -4.60 -10.43
C ASN A 90 -11.66 -4.23 -9.92
N LEU A 91 -11.89 -4.29 -8.61
CA LEU A 91 -13.16 -3.89 -8.00
C LEU A 91 -13.47 -2.41 -8.27
N ILE A 92 -12.48 -1.53 -8.12
CA ILE A 92 -12.62 -0.10 -8.41
C ILE A 92 -12.90 0.12 -9.91
N ALA A 93 -12.12 -0.53 -10.78
CA ALA A 93 -12.28 -0.39 -12.22
C ALA A 93 -13.64 -0.92 -12.70
N ASP A 94 -14.15 -2.03 -12.16
CA ASP A 94 -15.50 -2.54 -12.44
C ASP A 94 -16.59 -1.53 -12.06
N ALA A 95 -16.40 -0.80 -10.96
CA ALA A 95 -17.37 0.20 -10.50
C ALA A 95 -17.34 1.48 -11.32
N LEU A 96 -16.24 1.78 -12.03
CA LEU A 96 -15.98 3.08 -12.66
C LEU A 96 -15.74 3.04 -14.18
N GLU A 97 -15.80 1.88 -14.83
CA GLU A 97 -15.49 1.74 -16.25
C GLU A 97 -16.34 2.62 -17.18
N ASP A 98 -17.55 3.01 -16.73
CA ASP A 98 -18.49 3.86 -17.46
C ASP A 98 -18.25 5.36 -17.27
N ARG A 99 -17.27 5.77 -16.43
CA ARG A 99 -17.09 7.17 -16.01
C ARG A 99 -16.31 8.02 -17.02
N GLY A 100 -15.71 7.43 -18.04
CA GLY A 100 -14.95 8.13 -19.08
C GLY A 100 -13.50 7.65 -19.18
N GLU A 101 -12.66 8.47 -19.80
CA GLU A 101 -11.23 8.17 -19.98
C GLU A 101 -10.45 8.30 -18.66
N VAL A 102 -9.35 7.53 -18.54
CA VAL A 102 -8.49 7.53 -17.36
C VAL A 102 -7.19 8.27 -17.64
N ILE A 103 -6.78 9.13 -16.72
CA ILE A 103 -5.43 9.71 -16.69
C ILE A 103 -4.59 8.95 -15.68
N SER A 104 -3.37 8.58 -16.07
CA SER A 104 -2.39 7.92 -15.21
C SER A 104 -0.97 8.35 -15.60
N CYS A 105 0.06 7.72 -15.08
CA CYS A 105 1.42 8.02 -15.49
C CYS A 105 2.20 6.79 -15.94
N ALA A 106 3.27 7.00 -16.73
CA ALA A 106 4.09 5.91 -17.26
C ALA A 106 4.98 5.21 -16.21
N LEU A 107 5.02 5.72 -14.98
CA LEU A 107 5.77 5.13 -13.85
C LEU A 107 4.96 4.09 -13.07
N GLU A 108 3.67 3.93 -13.38
CA GLU A 108 2.76 3.08 -12.61
C GLU A 108 3.13 1.60 -12.60
N PHE A 109 2.80 0.94 -11.50
CA PHE A 109 2.75 -0.52 -11.50
C PHE A 109 1.62 -1.00 -12.43
N PRO A 110 1.84 -2.04 -13.24
CA PRO A 110 0.90 -2.42 -14.31
C PRO A 110 -0.57 -2.50 -13.90
N VAL A 111 -0.88 -2.97 -12.70
CA VAL A 111 -2.27 -3.09 -12.25
C VAL A 111 -3.03 -1.77 -12.18
N SER A 112 -2.34 -0.65 -11.99
CA SER A 112 -2.98 0.69 -11.97
C SER A 112 -3.46 1.15 -13.35
N THR A 113 -3.01 0.49 -14.43
CA THR A 113 -3.34 0.86 -15.82
C THR A 113 -3.99 -0.28 -16.59
N VAL A 114 -3.44 -1.51 -16.52
CA VAL A 114 -3.93 -2.64 -17.33
C VAL A 114 -5.35 -3.06 -16.95
N THR A 115 -5.79 -2.85 -15.73
CA THR A 115 -7.17 -3.12 -15.31
C THR A 115 -8.20 -2.29 -16.07
N TRP A 116 -7.88 -1.04 -16.38
CA TRP A 116 -8.70 -0.13 -17.19
C TRP A 116 -8.64 -0.49 -18.67
N ILE A 117 -7.43 -0.68 -19.19
CA ILE A 117 -7.20 -1.05 -20.60
C ILE A 117 -7.94 -2.34 -20.97
N HIS A 118 -7.91 -3.34 -20.07
CA HIS A 118 -8.62 -4.63 -20.28
C HIS A 118 -10.14 -4.45 -20.43
N ARG A 119 -10.72 -3.43 -19.78
CA ARG A 119 -12.15 -3.09 -19.87
C ARG A 119 -12.48 -2.22 -21.08
N GLY A 120 -11.51 -1.95 -21.95
CA GLY A 120 -11.69 -1.07 -23.11
C GLY A 120 -11.69 0.42 -22.76
N VAL A 121 -11.38 0.78 -21.52
CA VAL A 121 -11.27 2.17 -21.10
C VAL A 121 -9.97 2.76 -21.65
N ARG A 122 -10.06 3.94 -22.26
CA ARG A 122 -8.89 4.65 -22.77
C ARG A 122 -8.08 5.22 -21.60
N VAL A 123 -6.78 4.87 -21.55
CA VAL A 123 -5.84 5.38 -20.53
C VAL A 123 -4.82 6.31 -21.18
N HIS A 124 -4.73 7.53 -20.69
CA HIS A 124 -3.73 8.51 -21.07
C HIS A 124 -2.59 8.48 -20.08
N LEU A 125 -1.40 8.04 -20.51
CA LEU A 125 -0.20 7.98 -19.69
C LEU A 125 0.59 9.29 -19.83
N ILE A 126 0.79 9.96 -18.70
CA ILE A 126 1.67 11.14 -18.62
C ILE A 126 3.12 10.63 -18.51
N GLU A 127 3.96 11.10 -19.43
CA GLU A 127 5.40 10.83 -19.38
C GLU A 127 6.06 11.66 -18.26
N PRO A 128 6.87 11.03 -17.37
CA PRO A 128 7.50 11.72 -16.28
C PRO A 128 8.60 12.67 -16.76
N ARG A 129 8.73 13.80 -16.09
CA ARG A 129 9.82 14.76 -16.29
C ARG A 129 10.80 14.69 -15.13
N GLY A 130 12.01 14.22 -15.39
CA GLY A 130 12.99 14.01 -14.34
C GLY A 130 12.58 12.94 -13.32
N GLY A 131 11.71 12.00 -13.69
CA GLY A 131 11.18 10.95 -12.82
C GLY A 131 9.98 11.36 -11.98
N GLU A 132 9.37 12.52 -12.25
CA GLU A 132 8.27 13.12 -11.50
C GLU A 132 7.05 13.36 -12.40
N VAL A 133 5.85 13.31 -11.83
CA VAL A 133 4.59 13.75 -12.46
C VAL A 133 3.89 14.66 -11.47
N SER A 134 3.88 15.95 -11.76
CA SER A 134 3.30 16.98 -10.88
C SER A 134 1.77 17.03 -10.98
N ALA A 135 1.11 17.63 -9.98
CA ALA A 135 -0.33 17.92 -10.03
C ALA A 135 -0.67 18.80 -11.26
N GLU A 136 0.22 19.72 -11.64
CA GLU A 136 0.07 20.55 -12.83
C GLU A 136 0.12 19.73 -14.14
N ASP A 137 0.98 18.70 -14.23
CA ASP A 137 1.01 17.81 -15.40
C ASP A 137 -0.29 17.03 -15.52
N ILE A 138 -0.86 16.57 -14.39
CA ILE A 138 -2.16 15.90 -14.33
C ILE A 138 -3.25 16.86 -14.76
N ARG A 139 -3.28 18.08 -14.20
CA ARG A 139 -4.27 19.11 -14.54
C ARG A 139 -4.26 19.44 -16.04
N ARG A 140 -3.10 19.56 -16.65
CA ARG A 140 -2.96 19.81 -18.11
C ARG A 140 -3.43 18.66 -18.98
N ALA A 141 -3.33 17.42 -18.48
CA ALA A 141 -3.78 16.22 -19.20
C ALA A 141 -5.29 16.04 -19.14
N MET A 142 -5.99 16.62 -18.15
CA MET A 142 -7.44 16.52 -18.00
C MET A 142 -8.17 17.22 -19.17
N ASN A 143 -9.26 16.60 -19.62
CA ASN A 143 -10.13 17.13 -20.66
C ASN A 143 -11.60 16.73 -20.37
N GLU A 144 -12.52 17.12 -21.25
CA GLU A 144 -13.96 16.88 -21.06
C GLU A 144 -14.35 15.40 -21.00
N ARG A 145 -13.55 14.48 -21.61
CA ARG A 145 -13.77 13.03 -21.57
C ARG A 145 -13.14 12.36 -20.37
N THR A 146 -12.28 13.05 -19.65
CA THR A 146 -11.65 12.50 -18.43
C THR A 146 -12.72 12.23 -17.38
N GLY A 147 -12.74 11.02 -16.86
CA GLY A 147 -13.61 10.62 -15.75
C GLY A 147 -12.82 10.29 -14.48
N VAL A 148 -11.65 9.68 -14.64
CA VAL A 148 -10.86 9.15 -13.55
C VAL A 148 -9.39 9.60 -13.65
N ILE A 149 -8.81 9.93 -12.51
CA ILE A 149 -7.36 10.10 -12.29
C ILE A 149 -6.92 8.89 -11.46
N SER A 150 -6.11 7.99 -12.04
CA SER A 150 -5.65 6.75 -11.37
C SER A 150 -4.14 6.81 -11.14
N LEU A 151 -3.71 6.95 -9.88
CA LEU A 151 -2.31 7.19 -9.51
C LEU A 151 -1.88 6.34 -8.33
N SER A 152 -0.60 5.95 -8.30
CA SER A 152 0.05 5.50 -7.07
C SER A 152 0.46 6.69 -6.22
N HIS A 153 0.21 6.65 -4.90
CA HIS A 153 0.73 7.66 -3.96
C HIS A 153 2.26 7.68 -3.95
N VAL A 154 2.90 6.51 -3.99
CA VAL A 154 4.34 6.36 -4.19
C VAL A 154 4.60 5.44 -5.37
N GLN A 155 5.42 5.88 -6.31
CA GLN A 155 5.75 5.12 -7.51
C GLN A 155 6.76 4.01 -7.23
N TYR A 156 6.37 2.77 -7.54
CA TYR A 156 7.18 1.57 -7.30
C TYR A 156 8.49 1.52 -8.09
N SER A 157 8.57 2.30 -9.15
CA SER A 157 9.70 2.31 -10.08
C SER A 157 10.88 3.12 -9.55
N ASN A 158 10.62 4.27 -8.92
CA ASN A 158 11.66 5.21 -8.52
C ASN A 158 11.43 5.87 -7.14
N GLY A 159 10.34 5.53 -6.44
CA GLY A 159 10.03 6.09 -5.14
C GLY A 159 9.50 7.55 -5.16
N PHE A 160 9.13 8.09 -6.31
CA PHE A 160 8.47 9.40 -6.37
C PHE A 160 7.16 9.37 -5.58
N ARG A 161 6.95 10.32 -4.68
CA ARG A 161 5.71 10.49 -3.92
C ARG A 161 4.88 11.62 -4.51
N ALA A 162 3.68 11.30 -5.02
CA ALA A 162 2.75 12.27 -5.57
C ALA A 162 2.17 13.17 -4.47
N ASP A 163 1.99 14.46 -4.77
CA ASP A 163 1.26 15.40 -3.91
C ASP A 163 -0.25 15.21 -4.12
N LEU A 164 -0.83 14.21 -3.40
CA LEU A 164 -2.25 13.87 -3.55
C LEU A 164 -3.18 14.98 -3.04
N GLU A 165 -2.73 15.85 -2.14
CA GLU A 165 -3.54 17.00 -1.71
C GLU A 165 -3.70 17.99 -2.86
N ALA A 166 -2.61 18.34 -3.53
CA ALA A 166 -2.66 19.20 -4.70
C ALA A 166 -3.48 18.58 -5.85
N VAL A 167 -3.30 17.27 -6.11
CA VAL A 167 -4.11 16.57 -7.12
C VAL A 167 -5.60 16.58 -6.74
N GLY A 168 -5.94 16.33 -5.49
CA GLY A 168 -7.31 16.32 -4.99
C GLY A 168 -7.96 17.71 -5.01
N GLU A 169 -7.18 18.78 -4.82
CA GLU A 169 -7.67 20.15 -4.97
C GLU A 169 -7.96 20.49 -6.44
N ASP A 170 -7.10 20.07 -7.35
CA ASP A 170 -7.19 20.36 -8.77
C ASP A 170 -8.11 19.40 -9.55
N LYS A 171 -8.53 18.27 -8.97
CA LYS A 171 -9.30 17.24 -9.70
C LYS A 171 -10.66 17.69 -10.24
N GLY A 172 -11.24 18.76 -9.69
CA GLY A 172 -12.57 19.23 -10.07
C GLY A 172 -13.64 18.12 -9.89
N ARG A 173 -14.37 17.81 -10.98
CA ARG A 173 -15.42 16.77 -11.01
C ARG A 173 -14.89 15.34 -11.19
N HIS A 174 -13.58 15.19 -11.47
CA HIS A 174 -12.99 13.89 -11.79
C HIS A 174 -12.77 13.06 -10.52
N LEU A 175 -12.85 11.74 -10.66
CA LEU A 175 -12.65 10.81 -9.54
C LEU A 175 -11.15 10.52 -9.35
N LEU A 176 -10.67 10.63 -8.11
CA LEU A 176 -9.29 10.30 -7.74
C LEU A 176 -9.23 8.88 -7.17
N VAL A 177 -8.60 7.98 -7.92
CA VAL A 177 -8.33 6.60 -7.55
C VAL A 177 -6.86 6.43 -7.20
N VAL A 178 -6.57 5.95 -5.99
CA VAL A 178 -5.21 5.86 -5.46
C VAL A 178 -4.79 4.41 -5.20
N ASN A 179 -3.66 4.02 -5.81
CA ASN A 179 -2.93 2.82 -5.40
C ASN A 179 -1.98 3.19 -4.25
N ALA A 180 -2.32 2.76 -3.04
CA ALA A 180 -1.56 3.05 -1.82
C ALA A 180 -0.59 1.91 -1.42
N SER A 181 -0.31 0.95 -2.32
CA SER A 181 0.52 -0.23 -2.01
C SER A 181 1.95 0.09 -1.60
N GLN A 182 2.47 1.25 -2.01
CA GLN A 182 3.82 1.69 -1.64
C GLN A 182 3.80 2.79 -0.57
N SER A 183 2.63 3.09 0.02
CA SER A 183 2.51 4.18 0.99
C SER A 183 1.74 3.80 2.26
N ALA A 184 0.67 3.01 2.17
CA ALA A 184 -0.09 2.62 3.36
C ALA A 184 0.80 1.81 4.33
N GLY A 185 0.91 2.29 5.56
CA GLY A 185 1.80 1.76 6.59
C GLY A 185 3.18 2.45 6.69
N ALA A 186 3.57 3.25 5.68
CA ALA A 186 4.81 4.02 5.70
C ALA A 186 4.56 5.53 5.75
N PHE A 187 3.49 5.98 5.13
CA PHE A 187 3.14 7.39 5.00
C PHE A 187 1.72 7.63 5.49
N ARG A 188 1.52 8.81 6.04
CA ARG A 188 0.19 9.25 6.43
C ARG A 188 -0.69 9.42 5.19
N ILE A 189 -1.87 8.83 5.25
CA ILE A 189 -2.93 8.97 4.25
C ILE A 189 -4.16 9.54 4.98
N ASP A 190 -4.73 10.60 4.43
CA ASP A 190 -5.96 11.21 4.90
C ASP A 190 -6.90 11.33 3.70
N VAL A 191 -7.79 10.35 3.53
CA VAL A 191 -8.64 10.27 2.33
C VAL A 191 -9.57 11.46 2.17
N LYS A 192 -10.00 12.05 3.30
CA LYS A 192 -10.88 13.23 3.29
C LYS A 192 -10.12 14.48 2.86
N ARG A 193 -8.95 14.73 3.46
CA ARG A 193 -8.09 15.87 3.13
C ARG A 193 -7.53 15.80 1.70
N MET A 194 -7.12 14.62 1.27
CA MET A 194 -6.61 14.36 -0.08
C MET A 194 -7.73 14.25 -1.13
N LYS A 195 -9.00 14.34 -0.71
CA LYS A 195 -10.20 14.20 -1.57
C LYS A 195 -10.17 12.95 -2.46
N ILE A 196 -9.73 11.84 -1.89
CA ILE A 196 -9.64 10.55 -2.58
C ILE A 196 -11.05 9.95 -2.65
N ASP A 197 -11.46 9.48 -3.83
CA ASP A 197 -12.76 8.84 -4.03
C ASP A 197 -12.68 7.32 -3.87
N ALA A 198 -11.57 6.72 -4.31
CA ALA A 198 -11.29 5.31 -4.08
C ALA A 198 -9.80 5.07 -3.83
N LEU A 199 -9.49 4.10 -2.97
CA LEU A 199 -8.11 3.72 -2.68
C LEU A 199 -8.03 2.20 -2.48
N CYS A 200 -6.91 1.59 -2.89
CA CYS A 200 -6.62 0.22 -2.50
C CYS A 200 -5.18 0.05 -2.02
N SER A 201 -4.97 -0.94 -1.17
CA SER A 201 -3.65 -1.31 -0.67
C SER A 201 -3.54 -2.81 -0.41
N THR A 202 -2.32 -3.26 -0.10
CA THR A 202 -1.98 -4.64 0.23
C THR A 202 -1.24 -4.72 1.56
N GLY A 203 -1.47 -5.78 2.32
CA GLY A 203 -0.86 -5.96 3.63
C GLY A 203 0.62 -6.33 3.61
N HIS A 204 1.09 -7.01 2.56
CA HIS A 204 2.40 -7.65 2.57
C HIS A 204 3.62 -6.73 2.40
N LYS A 205 3.42 -5.44 2.16
CA LYS A 205 4.51 -4.48 1.98
C LYS A 205 4.74 -3.65 3.25
N TRP A 206 4.45 -2.37 3.16
CA TRP A 206 4.67 -1.39 4.22
C TRP A 206 3.73 -1.54 5.42
N MET A 207 2.60 -2.22 5.23
CA MET A 207 1.72 -2.57 6.35
C MET A 207 2.23 -3.74 7.19
N LEU A 208 3.22 -4.51 6.72
CA LEU A 208 3.89 -5.59 7.47
C LEU A 208 2.95 -6.73 7.91
N ALA A 209 1.90 -7.00 7.12
CA ALA A 209 0.81 -7.93 7.46
C ALA A 209 0.88 -9.29 6.74
N GLY A 210 1.92 -9.52 5.92
CA GLY A 210 2.02 -10.73 5.11
C GLY A 210 1.09 -10.72 3.89
N TYR A 211 1.10 -11.82 3.16
CA TYR A 211 0.33 -11.99 1.94
C TYR A 211 -1.12 -12.40 2.21
N GLY A 212 -2.01 -12.16 1.23
CA GLY A 212 -3.39 -12.66 1.24
C GLY A 212 -4.39 -11.75 1.93
N ALA A 213 -3.99 -10.55 2.34
CA ALA A 213 -4.88 -9.52 2.86
C ALA A 213 -4.50 -8.13 2.36
N GLY A 214 -5.51 -7.31 2.17
CA GLY A 214 -5.46 -5.92 1.79
C GLY A 214 -6.83 -5.29 2.00
N PHE A 215 -7.00 -4.07 1.53
CA PHE A 215 -8.29 -3.39 1.63
C PHE A 215 -8.53 -2.46 0.45
N VAL A 216 -9.79 -2.12 0.26
CA VAL A 216 -10.26 -1.05 -0.61
C VAL A 216 -11.07 -0.06 0.22
N TYR A 217 -10.89 1.22 -0.07
CA TYR A 217 -11.71 2.33 0.39
C TYR A 217 -12.54 2.84 -0.80
N LEU A 218 -13.81 3.09 -0.57
CA LEU A 218 -14.72 3.77 -1.49
C LEU A 218 -15.43 4.86 -0.69
N SER A 219 -15.34 6.11 -1.14
CA SER A 219 -16.02 7.22 -0.47
C SER A 219 -17.52 7.01 -0.44
N ARG A 220 -18.19 7.60 0.54
CA ARG A 220 -19.66 7.52 0.70
C ARG A 220 -20.39 8.02 -0.54
N GLU A 221 -19.89 9.08 -1.17
CA GLU A 221 -20.42 9.63 -2.41
C GLU A 221 -20.33 8.60 -3.53
N LEU A 222 -19.16 7.96 -3.66
CA LEU A 222 -18.94 6.94 -4.68
C LEU A 222 -19.79 5.69 -4.43
N LEU A 223 -19.98 5.27 -3.18
CA LEU A 223 -20.84 4.16 -2.82
C LEU A 223 -22.31 4.41 -3.22
N ALA A 224 -22.81 5.66 -3.06
CA ALA A 224 -24.15 6.02 -3.45
C ALA A 224 -24.38 6.02 -4.97
N GLU A 225 -23.34 6.31 -5.75
CA GLU A 225 -23.40 6.45 -7.21
C GLU A 225 -23.06 5.16 -7.98
N THR A 226 -22.51 4.15 -7.32
CA THR A 226 -22.00 2.93 -7.98
C THR A 226 -22.73 1.68 -7.50
N ARG A 227 -22.64 0.62 -8.30
CA ARG A 227 -23.18 -0.71 -7.98
C ARG A 227 -22.06 -1.72 -7.92
N ALA A 228 -22.19 -2.71 -7.04
CA ALA A 228 -21.33 -3.89 -7.09
C ALA A 228 -21.64 -4.69 -8.36
N ARG A 229 -20.61 -4.98 -9.15
CA ARG A 229 -20.73 -5.84 -10.37
C ARG A 229 -20.74 -7.34 -10.00
N ALA A 230 -20.01 -7.69 -8.95
CA ALA A 230 -20.00 -9.02 -8.37
C ALA A 230 -20.62 -8.98 -6.98
N ILE A 231 -21.48 -9.93 -6.68
CA ILE A 231 -22.09 -10.11 -5.37
C ILE A 231 -21.99 -11.56 -4.93
N GLY A 232 -22.02 -11.78 -3.63
CA GLY A 232 -22.09 -13.09 -3.00
C GLY A 232 -22.97 -13.06 -1.75
N TRP A 233 -23.07 -14.16 -1.06
CA TRP A 233 -23.95 -14.26 0.10
C TRP A 233 -23.55 -13.30 1.24
N MET A 234 -22.26 -13.00 1.42
CA MET A 234 -21.77 -12.04 2.41
C MET A 234 -21.99 -10.57 2.00
N SER A 235 -22.38 -10.30 0.76
CA SER A 235 -22.75 -8.97 0.30
C SER A 235 -24.12 -8.52 0.80
N MET A 236 -24.89 -9.42 1.40
CA MET A 236 -26.25 -9.15 1.92
C MET A 236 -26.17 -8.52 3.31
N ARG A 237 -27.19 -7.74 3.71
CA ARG A 237 -27.33 -7.15 5.07
C ARG A 237 -27.44 -8.25 6.12
N GLU A 238 -28.30 -9.24 5.85
CA GLU A 238 -28.56 -10.39 6.68
C GLU A 238 -28.09 -11.68 5.97
N PRO A 239 -26.76 -11.91 5.92
CA PRO A 239 -26.20 -13.01 5.11
C PRO A 239 -26.66 -14.38 5.61
N PHE A 240 -27.01 -14.53 6.89
CA PHE A 240 -27.42 -15.79 7.49
C PHE A 240 -28.91 -16.12 7.33
N GLU A 241 -29.72 -15.21 6.79
CA GLU A 241 -31.10 -15.53 6.39
C GLU A 241 -31.15 -16.50 5.19
N MET A 242 -30.02 -16.66 4.47
CA MET A 242 -29.86 -17.62 3.36
C MET A 242 -30.95 -17.53 2.27
N SER A 243 -31.45 -16.32 2.01
CA SER A 243 -32.41 -16.10 0.92
C SER A 243 -31.73 -16.33 -0.42
N ASN A 244 -32.36 -17.16 -1.27
CA ASN A 244 -31.89 -17.46 -2.65
C ASN A 244 -32.85 -16.97 -3.73
N ARG A 245 -33.84 -16.13 -3.38
CA ARG A 245 -34.92 -15.73 -4.28
C ARG A 245 -34.76 -14.34 -4.87
N ASP A 246 -34.09 -13.45 -4.17
CA ASP A 246 -33.84 -12.08 -4.62
C ASP A 246 -32.59 -11.48 -3.98
N ALA A 247 -32.17 -10.31 -4.46
CA ALA A 247 -31.04 -9.56 -3.94
C ALA A 247 -31.48 -8.23 -3.29
N SER A 248 -32.73 -8.11 -2.83
CA SER A 248 -33.25 -6.88 -2.22
C SER A 248 -32.51 -6.50 -0.92
N GLY A 249 -31.92 -7.48 -0.23
CA GLY A 249 -31.11 -7.29 0.97
C GLY A 249 -29.65 -6.87 0.72
N LEU A 250 -29.25 -6.50 -0.48
CA LEU A 250 -27.88 -6.10 -0.78
C LEU A 250 -27.43 -4.86 0.04
N ARG A 251 -26.20 -4.88 0.53
CA ARG A 251 -25.54 -3.74 1.20
C ARG A 251 -25.16 -2.67 0.17
N VAL A 252 -26.08 -1.82 -0.22
CA VAL A 252 -25.83 -0.79 -1.24
C VAL A 252 -25.00 0.39 -0.72
N ASP A 253 -25.01 0.63 0.57
CA ASP A 253 -24.49 1.76 1.31
C ASP A 253 -23.13 1.50 2.01
N ALA A 254 -22.54 0.32 1.79
CA ALA A 254 -21.26 -0.05 2.40
C ALA A 254 -20.33 -0.71 1.39
N ALA A 255 -19.02 -0.44 1.51
CA ALA A 255 -17.99 -1.05 0.69
C ALA A 255 -17.94 -2.58 0.87
N ALA A 256 -18.34 -3.08 2.05
CA ALA A 256 -18.46 -4.51 2.36
C ALA A 256 -19.42 -5.29 1.41
N ARG A 257 -20.23 -4.60 0.58
CA ARG A 257 -20.96 -5.23 -0.53
C ARG A 257 -20.06 -5.98 -1.53
N ALA A 258 -18.77 -5.64 -1.55
CA ALA A 258 -17.75 -6.28 -2.37
C ALA A 258 -17.12 -7.52 -1.72
N GLU A 259 -17.45 -7.84 -0.46
CA GLU A 259 -16.99 -9.03 0.25
C GLU A 259 -17.92 -10.19 -0.06
N LEU A 260 -17.52 -11.07 -0.97
CA LEU A 260 -18.43 -11.99 -1.64
C LEU A 260 -18.77 -13.25 -0.84
N GLY A 261 -17.85 -13.71 -0.01
CA GLY A 261 -17.98 -15.01 0.69
C GLY A 261 -17.19 -15.07 1.97
N CYS A 262 -16.92 -16.30 2.44
CA CYS A 262 -16.18 -16.52 3.68
C CYS A 262 -14.88 -15.73 3.72
N PRO A 263 -14.63 -14.98 4.80
CA PRO A 263 -13.43 -14.14 4.91
C PRO A 263 -12.15 -14.97 5.06
N HIS A 264 -11.04 -14.46 4.57
CA HIS A 264 -9.70 -15.00 4.87
C HIS A 264 -9.26 -14.53 6.26
N PHE A 265 -9.83 -15.11 7.32
CA PHE A 265 -9.66 -14.65 8.70
C PHE A 265 -8.21 -14.54 9.14
N ALA A 266 -7.35 -15.55 8.82
CA ALA A 266 -5.94 -15.50 9.18
C ALA A 266 -5.22 -14.25 8.64
N GLY A 267 -5.46 -13.92 7.36
CA GLY A 267 -4.90 -12.72 6.74
C GLY A 267 -5.49 -11.42 7.29
N ILE A 268 -6.80 -11.40 7.58
CA ILE A 268 -7.48 -10.24 8.18
C ILE A 268 -6.97 -10.00 9.61
N PHE A 269 -6.74 -11.05 10.40
CA PHE A 269 -6.22 -10.93 11.76
C PHE A 269 -4.77 -10.45 11.79
N ALA A 270 -3.94 -10.97 10.86
CA ALA A 270 -2.59 -10.45 10.63
C ALA A 270 -2.61 -8.97 10.25
N LEU A 271 -3.49 -8.58 9.31
CA LEU A 271 -3.66 -7.19 8.89
C LEU A 271 -4.11 -6.30 10.06
N GLY A 272 -5.05 -6.79 10.88
CA GLY A 272 -5.51 -6.08 12.08
C GLY A 272 -4.39 -5.85 13.09
N ALA A 273 -3.64 -6.89 13.44
CA ALA A 273 -2.51 -6.78 14.35
C ALA A 273 -1.43 -5.81 13.83
N ALA A 274 -1.18 -5.81 12.51
CA ALA A 274 -0.24 -4.90 11.86
C ALA A 274 -0.71 -3.44 11.91
N VAL A 275 -1.99 -3.19 11.62
CA VAL A 275 -2.59 -1.84 11.68
C VAL A 275 -2.62 -1.33 13.12
N GLU A 276 -3.03 -2.14 14.09
CA GLU A 276 -3.01 -1.78 15.52
C GLU A 276 -1.59 -1.44 15.99
N TYR A 277 -0.60 -2.21 15.54
CA TYR A 277 0.82 -1.94 15.83
C TYR A 277 1.26 -0.58 15.30
N GLN A 278 0.88 -0.26 14.04
CA GLN A 278 1.21 1.02 13.41
C GLN A 278 0.47 2.20 14.02
N LEU A 279 -0.81 2.06 14.36
CA LEU A 279 -1.59 3.08 15.05
C LEU A 279 -0.98 3.40 16.43
N LYS A 280 -0.53 2.37 17.17
CA LYS A 280 0.16 2.55 18.46
C LYS A 280 1.47 3.32 18.32
N LEU A 281 2.24 3.11 17.25
CA LEU A 281 3.45 3.86 16.96
C LEU A 281 3.15 5.27 16.43
N GLY A 282 1.98 5.48 15.83
CA GLY A 282 1.60 6.71 15.16
C GLY A 282 2.19 6.80 13.74
N THR A 283 1.30 7.07 12.78
CA THR A 283 1.68 7.13 11.35
C THR A 283 2.69 8.25 11.05
N SER A 284 2.59 9.38 11.75
CA SER A 284 3.53 10.51 11.60
C SER A 284 4.94 10.14 12.07
N GLN A 285 5.07 9.40 13.15
CA GLN A 285 6.35 8.94 13.69
C GLN A 285 6.99 7.90 12.79
N ILE A 286 6.19 6.99 12.24
CA ILE A 286 6.64 6.01 11.24
C ILE A 286 7.18 6.72 10.00
N GLU A 287 6.42 7.66 9.43
CA GLU A 287 6.83 8.45 8.27
C GLU A 287 8.12 9.22 8.54
N GLN A 288 8.19 9.92 9.66
CA GLN A 288 9.39 10.70 10.05
C GLN A 288 10.62 9.79 10.18
N ARG A 289 10.49 8.63 10.84
CA ARG A 289 11.61 7.68 11.00
C ARG A 289 12.05 7.12 9.65
N ALA A 290 11.12 6.66 8.82
CA ALA A 290 11.42 6.10 7.50
C ALA A 290 12.12 7.12 6.60
N LEU A 291 11.65 8.38 6.56
CA LEU A 291 12.26 9.46 5.79
C LEU A 291 13.64 9.88 6.36
N THR A 292 13.81 9.89 7.68
CA THR A 292 15.12 10.20 8.29
C THR A 292 16.17 9.17 7.89
N LEU A 293 15.81 7.88 7.90
CA LEU A 293 16.70 6.82 7.45
C LEU A 293 16.96 6.92 5.94
N ASN A 294 15.93 7.26 5.15
CA ASN A 294 16.08 7.44 3.70
C ASN A 294 17.02 8.62 3.35
N ARG A 295 16.92 9.74 4.06
CA ARG A 295 17.86 10.87 3.88
C ARG A 295 19.30 10.45 4.17
N ARG A 296 19.52 9.75 5.28
CA ARG A 296 20.84 9.21 5.62
C ARG A 296 21.35 8.27 4.53
N LEU A 297 20.53 7.33 4.09
CA LEU A 297 20.86 6.40 3.01
C LEU A 297 21.27 7.14 1.74
N THR A 298 20.45 8.08 1.26
CA THR A 298 20.73 8.81 0.02
C THR A 298 21.96 9.68 0.11
N SER A 299 22.23 10.34 1.26
CA SER A 299 23.47 11.10 1.50
C SER A 299 24.69 10.18 1.44
N ARG A 300 24.66 9.04 2.14
CA ARG A 300 25.76 8.08 2.12
C ARG A 300 26.05 7.51 0.71
N LEU A 301 25.00 7.19 -0.05
CA LEU A 301 25.14 6.70 -1.43
C LEU A 301 25.82 7.76 -2.33
N ILE A 302 25.39 9.02 -2.23
CA ILE A 302 25.96 10.12 -3.01
C ILE A 302 27.42 10.40 -2.62
N GLU A 303 27.75 10.41 -1.32
CA GLU A 303 29.13 10.55 -0.81
C GLU A 303 30.07 9.44 -1.36
N GLU A 304 29.55 8.22 -1.52
CA GLU A 304 30.26 7.09 -2.10
C GLU A 304 30.31 7.09 -3.64
N GLY A 305 29.75 8.14 -4.27
CA GLY A 305 29.74 8.30 -5.71
C GLY A 305 28.70 7.44 -6.45
N TRP A 306 27.70 6.89 -5.73
CA TRP A 306 26.60 6.19 -6.38
C TRP A 306 25.58 7.15 -6.98
N LYS A 307 25.10 6.84 -8.18
CA LYS A 307 24.05 7.63 -8.84
C LYS A 307 22.67 7.22 -8.31
N VAL A 308 22.04 8.10 -7.55
CA VAL A 308 20.64 7.97 -7.13
C VAL A 308 19.73 8.45 -8.26
N LEU A 309 18.76 7.61 -8.65
CA LEU A 309 17.80 7.88 -9.73
C LEU A 309 16.43 8.34 -9.20
N SER A 310 16.16 8.15 -7.92
CA SER A 310 14.95 8.68 -7.27
C SER A 310 14.98 10.21 -7.26
N PRO A 311 13.82 10.88 -7.43
CA PRO A 311 13.72 12.33 -7.27
C PRO A 311 14.03 12.75 -5.83
N LEU A 312 14.96 13.69 -5.65
CA LEU A 312 15.38 14.17 -4.32
C LEU A 312 15.20 15.69 -4.14
N ARG A 313 14.62 16.40 -5.11
CA ARG A 313 14.56 17.86 -5.10
C ARG A 313 13.57 18.43 -4.08
N ASP A 314 12.37 17.85 -3.99
CA ASP A 314 11.32 18.28 -3.07
C ASP A 314 11.17 17.22 -1.97
N GLU A 315 11.39 17.62 -0.72
CA GLU A 315 11.23 16.75 0.45
C GLU A 315 9.82 16.17 0.59
N ARG A 316 8.79 16.88 0.12
CA ARG A 316 7.40 16.40 0.14
C ARG A 316 7.16 15.28 -0.87
N GLN A 317 7.98 15.19 -1.91
CA GLN A 317 7.88 14.21 -2.98
C GLN A 317 8.85 13.02 -2.77
N ARG A 318 9.62 13.03 -1.69
CA ARG A 318 10.46 11.90 -1.29
C ARG A 318 9.65 10.81 -0.62
N SER A 319 10.09 9.58 -0.82
CA SER A 319 9.58 8.43 -0.09
C SER A 319 10.70 7.69 0.64
N ALA A 320 10.35 6.56 1.21
CA ALA A 320 11.31 5.66 1.84
C ALA A 320 11.94 4.66 0.83
N GLU A 321 11.64 4.81 -0.46
CA GLU A 321 12.24 4.04 -1.56
C GLU A 321 13.33 4.84 -2.25
N THR A 322 14.43 4.18 -2.57
CA THR A 322 15.56 4.76 -3.32
C THR A 322 15.96 3.83 -4.45
N LEU A 323 15.93 4.33 -5.68
CA LEU A 323 16.47 3.65 -6.85
C LEU A 323 17.91 4.10 -7.05
N VAL A 324 18.86 3.15 -7.07
CA VAL A 324 20.28 3.38 -7.25
C VAL A 324 20.73 2.73 -8.53
N ALA A 325 21.38 3.46 -9.41
CA ALA A 325 21.88 2.92 -10.67
C ALA A 325 23.01 1.91 -10.42
N THR A 326 22.93 0.77 -11.11
CA THR A 326 24.00 -0.23 -11.15
C THR A 326 24.12 -0.81 -12.56
N GLU A 327 25.32 -1.21 -12.97
CA GLU A 327 25.54 -1.75 -14.33
C GLU A 327 24.89 -3.13 -14.53
N ASN A 328 24.93 -3.96 -13.50
CA ASN A 328 24.34 -5.30 -13.53
C ASN A 328 23.45 -5.50 -12.26
N PRO A 329 22.19 -5.09 -12.30
CA PRO A 329 21.30 -5.14 -11.14
C PRO A 329 21.13 -6.54 -10.55
N ALA A 330 20.97 -7.57 -11.39
CA ALA A 330 20.80 -8.95 -10.95
C ALA A 330 22.03 -9.47 -10.19
N ARG A 331 23.22 -9.22 -10.73
CA ARG A 331 24.48 -9.55 -10.07
C ARG A 331 24.63 -8.80 -8.74
N THR A 332 24.39 -7.49 -8.75
CA THR A 332 24.47 -6.65 -7.54
C THR A 332 23.55 -7.17 -6.45
N VAL A 333 22.28 -7.49 -6.76
CA VAL A 333 21.34 -8.06 -5.78
C VAL A 333 21.84 -9.38 -5.21
N SER A 334 22.37 -10.28 -6.06
CA SER A 334 22.93 -11.57 -5.63
C SER A 334 24.12 -11.40 -4.68
N GLU A 335 25.05 -10.50 -5.01
CA GLU A 335 26.25 -10.22 -4.21
C GLU A 335 25.89 -9.56 -2.87
N LEU A 336 24.93 -8.65 -2.85
CA LEU A 336 24.40 -8.03 -1.63
C LEU A 336 23.70 -9.07 -0.74
N ALA A 337 22.90 -9.96 -1.33
CA ALA A 337 22.22 -11.03 -0.59
C ALA A 337 23.23 -11.98 0.08
N ALA A 338 24.33 -12.34 -0.61
CA ALA A 338 25.41 -13.14 -0.05
C ALA A 338 26.10 -12.49 1.17
N ARG A 339 26.01 -11.15 1.27
CA ARG A 339 26.54 -10.36 2.40
C ARG A 339 25.45 -10.00 3.45
N GLY A 340 24.29 -10.63 3.35
CA GLY A 340 23.18 -10.41 4.29
C GLY A 340 22.50 -9.04 4.15
N VAL A 341 22.43 -8.51 2.92
CA VAL A 341 21.68 -7.29 2.58
C VAL A 341 20.57 -7.63 1.60
N ALA A 342 19.32 -7.37 1.96
CA ALA A 342 18.15 -7.62 1.12
C ALA A 342 17.66 -6.34 0.44
N VAL A 343 17.68 -6.35 -0.90
CA VAL A 343 17.18 -5.27 -1.77
C VAL A 343 16.49 -5.90 -3.00
N THR A 344 15.89 -5.08 -3.86
CA THR A 344 15.19 -5.58 -5.08
C THR A 344 15.86 -5.07 -6.35
N GLU A 345 16.00 -5.98 -7.33
CA GLU A 345 16.37 -5.64 -8.70
C GLU A 345 15.31 -4.74 -9.38
N LYS A 346 15.80 -3.80 -10.19
CA LYS A 346 15.04 -2.97 -11.12
C LYS A 346 15.80 -2.86 -12.44
N PRO A 347 15.13 -2.57 -13.57
CA PRO A 347 15.78 -2.49 -14.87
C PRO A 347 16.98 -1.52 -14.92
N GLN A 348 16.97 -0.48 -14.12
CA GLN A 348 17.98 0.59 -14.10
C GLN A 348 18.99 0.46 -12.94
N GLY A 349 18.83 -0.52 -12.05
CA GLY A 349 19.65 -0.66 -10.86
C GLY A 349 18.99 -1.46 -9.75
N ILE A 350 19.21 -1.06 -8.52
CA ILE A 350 18.61 -1.68 -7.34
C ILE A 350 17.69 -0.70 -6.61
N ARG A 351 16.59 -1.22 -6.08
CA ARG A 351 15.69 -0.47 -5.18
C ARG A 351 15.98 -0.84 -3.74
N VAL A 352 16.26 0.17 -2.94
CA VAL A 352 16.50 0.10 -1.50
C VAL A 352 15.32 0.75 -0.80
N ALA A 353 14.75 0.10 0.20
CA ALA A 353 13.57 0.56 0.93
C ALA A 353 13.85 0.59 2.45
N THR A 354 13.83 1.78 3.05
CA THR A 354 13.96 1.97 4.50
C THR A 354 12.60 2.00 5.18
N HIS A 355 12.47 1.36 6.34
CA HIS A 355 11.26 1.40 7.15
C HIS A 355 11.60 1.71 8.61
N PHE A 356 10.61 1.97 9.47
CA PHE A 356 10.83 2.37 10.86
C PHE A 356 11.66 1.37 11.68
N PHE A 357 11.62 0.07 11.36
CA PHE A 357 12.39 -0.97 12.05
C PHE A 357 13.86 -1.05 11.61
N ASN A 358 14.24 -0.38 10.53
CA ASN A 358 15.64 -0.26 10.13
C ASN A 358 16.41 0.69 11.06
N ASN A 359 17.72 0.55 11.03
CA ASN A 359 18.65 1.42 11.75
C ASN A 359 19.82 1.87 10.87
N GLU A 360 20.69 2.66 11.43
CA GLU A 360 21.86 3.20 10.76
C GLU A 360 22.88 2.11 10.39
N GLU A 361 22.94 1.02 11.15
CA GLU A 361 23.82 -0.13 10.86
C GLU A 361 23.38 -0.87 9.59
N ASP A 362 22.06 -0.97 9.32
CA ASP A 362 21.56 -1.54 8.06
C ASP A 362 22.07 -0.74 6.86
N ILE A 363 22.09 0.59 6.97
CA ILE A 363 22.59 1.49 5.93
C ILE A 363 24.09 1.30 5.72
N GLU A 364 24.88 1.29 6.78
CA GLU A 364 26.33 1.11 6.67
C GLU A 364 26.70 -0.30 6.14
N ARG A 365 25.95 -1.35 6.53
CA ARG A 365 26.12 -2.69 5.94
C ARG A 365 25.87 -2.68 4.44
N LEU A 366 24.82 -2.00 3.96
CA LEU A 366 24.58 -1.83 2.54
C LEU A 366 25.75 -1.09 1.86
N ILE A 367 26.20 0.05 2.41
CA ILE A 367 27.27 0.86 1.84
C ILE A 367 28.57 0.05 1.74
N VAL A 368 28.95 -0.67 2.78
CA VAL A 368 30.14 -1.54 2.77
C VAL A 368 29.99 -2.62 1.72
N ALA A 369 28.86 -3.32 1.68
CA ALA A 369 28.62 -4.37 0.71
C ALA A 369 28.64 -3.84 -0.73
N MET A 370 28.08 -2.65 -1.00
CA MET A 370 28.07 -2.04 -2.33
C MET A 370 29.47 -1.63 -2.82
N ARG A 371 30.39 -1.23 -1.93
CA ARG A 371 31.79 -0.96 -2.32
C ARG A 371 32.49 -2.18 -2.91
N GLU A 372 32.13 -3.36 -2.44
CA GLU A 372 32.70 -4.63 -2.88
C GLU A 372 32.03 -5.18 -4.16
N THR A 373 30.96 -4.53 -4.65
CA THR A 373 30.27 -4.89 -5.92
C THR A 373 30.72 -4.02 -7.11
N LYS A 374 31.59 -3.02 -6.85
CA LYS A 374 32.23 -2.19 -7.89
C LYS A 374 33.33 -3.02 -8.62
#